data_9f7b1ee51ebe43f7eff57f9569bb9637
#
_entry.id   9f7b1ee51ebe43f7eff57f9569bb9637
#
_cell.length_a   1.000
_cell.length_b   1.000
_cell.length_c   1.000
_cell.angle_alpha   90.00
_cell.angle_beta   90.00
_cell.angle_gamma   90.00
#
_symmetry.space_group_name_H-M   'P 1'
#
loop_
_entity.id
_entity.type
_entity.pdbx_description
1 polymer ?
#
loop_
_entity_poly.entity_id
_entity_poly.type
_entity_poly.pdbx_seq_one_letter_code
_entity_poly.pdbx_strand_id
1 'polypeptide(L)'
;MVAAIVLIVFGIAAIVLGANGKDTVSTELNRQNIVGTPDMTPSAIAGEAREAGLKNVALPTCNVAEKPIDSGSRARCFADYMRIHALEATGGYTYAEMGQFEAKANTPKGELLPGGGTSNEEFAATDPESGEPVENSAREVWVTETALSTALNASYMADQMGLFGIVVGIALLLSGIGFLVLVAGGSVRDPDSILKFLRAHKPHVGHQGEATPQH
;
A
#
# COMPACT_ATOMS: atom_id res chain seq x y z
N MET A 1 27.95 11.90 -22.97
CA MET A 1 27.67 10.52 -23.40
C MET A 1 27.65 9.53 -22.24
N VAL A 2 28.68 9.44 -21.38
CA VAL A 2 28.72 8.47 -20.27
C VAL A 2 27.48 8.56 -19.35
N ALA A 3 27.12 9.76 -18.89
CA ALA A 3 25.94 9.96 -18.05
C ALA A 3 24.62 9.49 -18.71
N ALA A 4 24.45 9.73 -20.00
CA ALA A 4 23.28 9.27 -20.74
C ALA A 4 23.20 7.73 -20.80
N ILE A 5 24.32 7.07 -21.05
CA ILE A 5 24.39 5.59 -21.06
C ILE A 5 24.07 5.04 -19.67
N VAL A 6 24.65 5.62 -18.61
CA VAL A 6 24.39 5.21 -17.22
C VAL A 6 22.88 5.33 -16.90
N LEU A 7 22.25 6.46 -17.21
CA LEU A 7 20.82 6.65 -16.98
C LEU A 7 19.96 5.63 -17.73
N ILE A 8 20.31 5.31 -18.98
CA ILE A 8 19.57 4.30 -19.76
C ILE A 8 19.71 2.91 -19.14
N VAL A 9 20.94 2.51 -18.78
CA VAL A 9 21.20 1.20 -18.18
C VAL A 9 20.45 1.06 -16.84
N PHE A 10 20.56 2.05 -15.96
CA PHE A 10 19.82 2.04 -14.69
C PHE A 10 18.30 2.10 -14.90
N GLY A 11 17.82 2.86 -15.89
CA GLY A 11 16.40 2.93 -16.23
C GLY A 11 15.86 1.57 -16.67
N ILE A 12 16.56 0.87 -17.56
CA ILE A 12 16.18 -0.49 -17.98
C ILE A 12 16.22 -1.46 -16.81
N ALA A 13 17.29 -1.44 -16.01
CA ALA A 13 17.43 -2.32 -14.85
C ALA A 13 16.28 -2.11 -13.84
N ALA A 14 15.92 -0.85 -13.54
CA ALA A 14 14.83 -0.53 -12.63
C ALA A 14 13.47 -1.02 -13.14
N ILE A 15 13.20 -0.89 -14.45
CA ILE A 15 11.97 -1.41 -15.08
C ILE A 15 11.91 -2.93 -14.95
N VAL A 16 12.98 -3.63 -15.29
CA VAL A 16 13.02 -5.10 -15.24
C VAL A 16 12.85 -5.60 -13.82
N LEU A 17 13.57 -5.03 -12.86
CA LEU A 17 13.46 -5.40 -11.43
C LEU A 17 12.07 -5.11 -10.89
N GLY A 18 11.49 -3.97 -11.24
CA GLY A 18 10.13 -3.62 -10.83
C GLY A 18 9.08 -4.57 -11.40
N ALA A 19 9.19 -4.92 -12.69
CA ALA A 19 8.28 -5.87 -13.33
C ALA A 19 8.40 -7.27 -12.72
N ASN A 20 9.62 -7.77 -12.53
CA ASN A 20 9.87 -9.08 -11.89
C ASN A 20 9.36 -9.10 -10.44
N GLY A 21 9.53 -8.00 -9.69
CA GLY A 21 9.01 -7.88 -8.33
C GLY A 21 7.48 -8.02 -8.28
N LYS A 22 6.77 -7.35 -9.18
CA LYS A 22 5.30 -7.46 -9.30
C LYS A 22 4.85 -8.87 -9.70
N ASP A 23 5.54 -9.50 -10.63
CA ASP A 23 5.26 -10.87 -11.05
C ASP A 23 5.48 -11.87 -9.90
N THR A 24 6.55 -11.69 -9.12
CA THR A 24 6.81 -12.49 -7.92
C THR A 24 5.68 -12.36 -6.91
N VAL A 25 5.23 -11.13 -6.60
CA VAL A 25 4.11 -10.90 -5.68
C VAL A 25 2.85 -11.61 -6.16
N SER A 26 2.51 -11.46 -7.44
CA SER A 26 1.34 -12.11 -8.03
C SER A 26 1.46 -13.64 -7.95
N THR A 27 2.62 -14.19 -8.26
CA THR A 27 2.87 -15.63 -8.21
C THR A 27 2.72 -16.19 -6.79
N GLU A 28 3.31 -15.51 -5.79
CA GLU A 28 3.22 -15.97 -4.38
C GLU A 28 1.81 -15.84 -3.82
N LEU A 29 1.09 -14.78 -4.16
CA LEU A 29 -0.32 -14.65 -3.75
C LEU A 29 -1.19 -15.73 -4.40
N ASN A 30 -1.01 -16.00 -5.70
CA ASN A 30 -1.76 -17.07 -6.38
C ASN A 30 -1.52 -18.46 -5.77
N ARG A 31 -0.33 -18.74 -5.26
CA ARG A 31 -0.03 -20.01 -4.57
C ARG A 31 -0.85 -20.21 -3.29
N GLN A 32 -1.31 -19.13 -2.67
CA GLN A 32 -2.15 -19.22 -1.47
C GLN A 32 -3.59 -19.64 -1.79
N ASN A 33 -4.02 -19.57 -3.04
CA ASN A 33 -5.39 -19.88 -3.49
C ASN A 33 -6.49 -19.16 -2.69
N ILE A 34 -6.20 -17.93 -2.23
CA ILE A 34 -7.17 -17.14 -1.49
C ILE A 34 -8.16 -16.53 -2.46
N VAL A 35 -9.45 -16.67 -2.16
CA VAL A 35 -10.56 -16.05 -2.88
C VAL A 35 -11.41 -15.28 -1.87
N GLY A 36 -11.81 -14.06 -2.21
CA GLY A 36 -12.70 -13.27 -1.37
C GLY A 36 -14.08 -13.93 -1.23
N THR A 37 -14.64 -13.91 -0.04
CA THR A 37 -15.99 -14.43 0.23
C THR A 37 -17.07 -13.52 -0.38
N PRO A 38 -18.29 -14.00 -0.63
CA PRO A 38 -19.34 -13.21 -1.29
C PRO A 38 -19.74 -11.91 -0.56
N ASP A 39 -19.56 -11.86 0.73
CA ASP A 39 -19.82 -10.71 1.62
C ASP A 39 -18.76 -9.59 1.50
N MET A 40 -17.61 -9.85 0.87
CA MET A 40 -16.53 -8.87 0.72
C MET A 40 -16.84 -7.80 -0.33
N THR A 41 -18.02 -7.20 -0.19
CA THR A 41 -18.46 -6.00 -0.90
C THR A 41 -18.70 -4.85 0.08
N PRO A 42 -18.54 -3.58 -0.31
CA PRO A 42 -18.77 -2.43 0.58
C PRO A 42 -20.19 -2.39 1.19
N SER A 43 -21.20 -2.85 0.46
CA SER A 43 -22.59 -2.86 0.93
C SER A 43 -22.86 -3.98 1.94
N ALA A 44 -22.35 -5.18 1.70
CA ALA A 44 -22.56 -6.32 2.61
C ALA A 44 -21.84 -6.07 3.93
N ILE A 45 -20.55 -5.74 3.89
CA ILE A 45 -19.77 -5.50 5.12
C ILE A 45 -20.32 -4.33 5.95
N ALA A 46 -20.91 -3.31 5.33
CA ALA A 46 -21.57 -2.23 6.05
C ALA A 46 -22.86 -2.69 6.73
N GLY A 47 -23.53 -3.70 6.21
CA GLY A 47 -24.66 -4.38 6.85
C GLY A 47 -24.21 -5.15 8.08
N GLU A 48 -23.24 -6.04 7.93
CA GLU A 48 -22.67 -6.88 8.98
C GLU A 48 -22.09 -6.04 10.13
N ALA A 49 -21.28 -5.03 9.82
CA ALA A 49 -20.75 -4.12 10.84
C ALA A 49 -21.84 -3.44 11.68
N ARG A 50 -22.98 -3.08 11.07
CA ARG A 50 -24.13 -2.51 11.79
C ARG A 50 -24.84 -3.54 12.65
N GLU A 51 -25.04 -4.75 12.14
CA GLU A 51 -25.67 -5.87 12.87
C GLU A 51 -24.81 -6.28 14.07
N ALA A 52 -23.49 -6.31 13.89
CA ALA A 52 -22.52 -6.54 14.95
C ALA A 52 -22.37 -5.36 15.94
N GLY A 53 -23.04 -4.23 15.69
CA GLY A 53 -22.98 -3.05 16.55
C GLY A 53 -21.65 -2.30 16.51
N LEU A 54 -20.82 -2.52 15.51
CA LEU A 54 -19.51 -1.87 15.35
C LEU A 54 -19.68 -0.37 15.09
N LYS A 55 -19.04 0.47 15.90
CA LYS A 55 -19.13 1.94 15.82
C LYS A 55 -17.74 2.52 15.49
N ASN A 56 -17.73 3.55 14.66
CA ASN A 56 -16.52 4.31 14.31
C ASN A 56 -15.42 3.44 13.66
N VAL A 57 -15.78 2.39 12.93
CA VAL A 57 -14.88 1.53 12.20
C VAL A 57 -14.77 1.99 10.75
N ALA A 58 -13.56 2.13 10.24
CA ALA A 58 -13.33 2.42 8.82
C ALA A 58 -13.67 1.17 8.00
N LEU A 59 -14.67 1.28 7.12
CA LEU A 59 -15.10 0.18 6.27
C LEU A 59 -14.35 0.19 4.94
N PRO A 60 -14.06 -1.00 4.36
CA PRO A 60 -13.48 -1.12 3.02
C PRO A 60 -14.39 -0.49 1.96
N THR A 61 -13.76 0.21 1.00
CA THR A 61 -14.47 0.78 -0.16
C THR A 61 -14.21 0.01 -1.45
N CYS A 62 -13.30 -0.94 -1.42
CA CYS A 62 -12.94 -1.83 -2.53
C CYS A 62 -13.82 -3.09 -2.53
N ASN A 63 -13.76 -3.88 -3.58
CA ASN A 63 -14.55 -5.10 -3.74
C ASN A 63 -13.66 -6.26 -4.18
N VAL A 64 -13.58 -7.30 -3.38
CA VAL A 64 -12.86 -8.55 -3.66
C VAL A 64 -13.75 -9.79 -3.57
N ALA A 65 -15.08 -9.63 -3.45
CA ALA A 65 -16.02 -10.73 -3.43
C ALA A 65 -15.82 -11.65 -4.64
N GLU A 66 -15.70 -12.95 -4.39
CA GLU A 66 -15.51 -14.01 -5.39
C GLU A 66 -14.32 -13.82 -6.34
N LYS A 67 -13.37 -12.94 -5.98
CA LYS A 67 -12.17 -12.67 -6.77
C LYS A 67 -10.94 -13.35 -6.16
N PRO A 68 -10.05 -13.91 -7.00
CA PRO A 68 -8.76 -14.39 -6.51
C PRO A 68 -7.92 -13.22 -5.97
N ILE A 69 -7.20 -13.44 -4.90
CA ILE A 69 -6.29 -12.46 -4.31
C ILE A 69 -4.91 -12.66 -4.94
N ASP A 70 -4.72 -12.08 -6.12
CA ASP A 70 -3.58 -12.29 -7.02
C ASP A 70 -2.71 -11.03 -7.23
N SER A 71 -3.01 -9.94 -6.53
CA SER A 71 -2.28 -8.68 -6.64
C SER A 71 -2.21 -7.96 -5.29
N GLY A 72 -1.19 -7.12 -5.11
CA GLY A 72 -1.02 -6.35 -3.89
C GLY A 72 -2.25 -5.52 -3.52
N SER A 73 -2.91 -4.90 -4.50
CA SER A 73 -4.13 -4.11 -4.25
C SER A 73 -5.29 -4.97 -3.73
N ARG A 74 -5.48 -6.19 -4.27
CA ARG A 74 -6.50 -7.12 -3.77
C ARG A 74 -6.12 -7.68 -2.41
N ALA A 75 -4.83 -7.96 -2.18
CA ALA A 75 -4.33 -8.41 -0.89
C ALA A 75 -4.62 -7.40 0.23
N ARG A 76 -4.35 -6.12 -0.01
CA ARG A 76 -4.69 -5.05 0.93
C ARG A 76 -6.20 -4.96 1.17
N CYS A 77 -6.99 -4.98 0.09
CA CYS A 77 -8.45 -4.96 0.18
C CYS A 77 -8.99 -6.12 1.02
N PHE A 78 -8.48 -7.33 0.79
CA PHE A 78 -8.85 -8.52 1.57
C PHE A 78 -8.49 -8.37 3.05
N ALA A 79 -7.29 -7.84 3.37
CA ALA A 79 -6.88 -7.57 4.74
C ALA A 79 -7.83 -6.59 5.46
N ASP A 80 -8.31 -5.55 4.76
CA ASP A 80 -9.27 -4.59 5.34
C ASP A 80 -10.59 -5.29 5.71
N TYR A 81 -11.07 -6.25 4.91
CA TYR A 81 -12.25 -7.07 5.24
C TYR A 81 -11.99 -8.01 6.41
N MET A 82 -10.84 -8.71 6.43
CA MET A 82 -10.48 -9.60 7.52
C MET A 82 -10.47 -8.90 8.88
N ARG A 83 -10.04 -7.63 8.91
CA ARG A 83 -10.10 -6.82 10.11
C ARG A 83 -11.54 -6.59 10.60
N ILE A 84 -12.51 -6.36 9.71
CA ILE A 84 -13.92 -6.20 10.09
C ILE A 84 -14.47 -7.51 10.65
N HIS A 85 -14.21 -8.64 9.98
CA HIS A 85 -14.64 -9.94 10.47
C HIS A 85 -14.02 -10.30 11.84
N ALA A 86 -12.76 -9.92 12.08
CA ALA A 86 -12.15 -10.09 13.40
C ALA A 86 -12.84 -9.24 14.48
N LEU A 87 -13.17 -7.96 14.17
CA LEU A 87 -13.94 -7.11 15.08
C LEU A 87 -15.34 -7.68 15.34
N GLU A 88 -16.01 -8.18 14.32
CA GLU A 88 -17.31 -8.83 14.45
C GLU A 88 -17.22 -10.06 15.36
N ALA A 89 -16.26 -10.95 15.10
CA ALA A 89 -16.05 -12.17 15.89
C ALA A 89 -15.71 -11.91 17.36
N THR A 90 -15.12 -10.72 17.65
CA THR A 90 -14.68 -10.34 19.00
C THR A 90 -15.55 -9.27 19.65
N GLY A 91 -16.77 -9.02 19.11
CA GLY A 91 -17.71 -8.06 19.67
C GLY A 91 -17.22 -6.60 19.61
N GLY A 92 -16.36 -6.27 18.66
CA GLY A 92 -15.78 -4.94 18.46
C GLY A 92 -14.51 -4.66 19.25
N TYR A 93 -14.00 -5.62 20.01
CA TYR A 93 -12.80 -5.46 20.83
C TYR A 93 -11.54 -5.95 20.12
N THR A 94 -10.45 -5.21 20.31
CA THR A 94 -9.14 -5.58 19.79
C THR A 94 -8.37 -6.47 20.75
N TYR A 95 -7.26 -7.04 20.29
CA TYR A 95 -6.38 -7.89 21.09
C TYR A 95 -6.02 -7.31 22.48
N ALA A 96 -5.72 -6.02 22.54
CA ALA A 96 -5.31 -5.36 23.79
C ALA A 96 -6.46 -5.10 24.78
N GLU A 97 -7.70 -5.17 24.29
CA GLU A 97 -8.91 -4.94 25.11
C GLU A 97 -9.46 -6.24 25.71
N MET A 98 -8.86 -7.39 25.39
CA MET A 98 -9.26 -8.71 25.88
C MET A 98 -8.21 -9.27 26.83
N GLY A 99 -8.68 -10.01 27.85
CA GLY A 99 -7.82 -10.73 28.79
C GLY A 99 -7.00 -11.82 28.13
N GLN A 100 -5.84 -12.13 28.68
CA GLN A 100 -4.95 -13.18 28.19
C GLN A 100 -5.60 -14.56 28.31
N PHE A 101 -6.34 -14.78 29.41
CA PHE A 101 -6.96 -16.04 29.74
C PHE A 101 -8.49 -15.95 29.73
N GLU A 102 -9.15 -17.05 29.52
CA GLU A 102 -10.56 -17.18 29.82
C GLU A 102 -10.80 -17.00 31.33
N ALA A 103 -11.84 -16.25 31.71
CA ALA A 103 -12.11 -15.95 33.10
C ALA A 103 -12.99 -17.05 33.75
N LYS A 104 -12.73 -17.36 35.02
CA LYS A 104 -13.64 -18.17 35.85
C LYS A 104 -15.01 -17.48 35.95
N ALA A 105 -16.07 -18.26 36.12
CA ALA A 105 -17.44 -17.75 36.24
C ALA A 105 -17.66 -16.74 37.38
N ASN A 106 -16.85 -16.82 38.43
CA ASN A 106 -16.94 -15.98 39.64
C ASN A 106 -15.89 -14.87 39.69
N THR A 107 -15.23 -14.57 38.56
CA THR A 107 -14.22 -13.50 38.46
C THR A 107 -14.85 -12.13 38.77
N PRO A 108 -14.26 -11.36 39.71
CA PRO A 108 -14.74 -10.00 40.02
C PRO A 108 -14.74 -9.13 38.75
N LYS A 109 -15.74 -8.23 38.63
CA LYS A 109 -15.85 -7.34 37.45
C LYS A 109 -14.61 -6.46 37.21
N GLY A 110 -13.88 -6.10 38.26
CA GLY A 110 -12.64 -5.30 38.15
C GLY A 110 -11.45 -6.06 37.58
N GLU A 111 -11.52 -7.39 37.51
CA GLU A 111 -10.50 -8.28 36.95
C GLU A 111 -10.83 -8.70 35.50
N LEU A 112 -12.03 -8.35 35.02
CA LEU A 112 -12.44 -8.62 33.66
C LEU A 112 -12.06 -7.46 32.74
N LEU A 113 -11.52 -7.75 31.57
CA LEU A 113 -11.30 -6.77 30.53
C LEU A 113 -12.58 -6.50 29.72
N PRO A 114 -12.70 -5.32 29.06
CA PRO A 114 -13.90 -4.94 28.31
C PRO A 114 -14.32 -5.96 27.24
N GLY A 115 -13.35 -6.57 26.53
CA GLY A 115 -13.56 -7.59 25.52
C GLY A 115 -13.66 -9.02 26.09
N GLY A 116 -13.80 -9.16 27.42
CA GLY A 116 -13.86 -10.44 28.12
C GLY A 116 -12.51 -11.01 28.49
N GLY A 117 -12.56 -12.07 29.31
CA GLY A 117 -11.36 -12.68 29.87
C GLY A 117 -10.68 -11.88 30.97
N THR A 118 -9.58 -12.39 31.47
CA THR A 118 -8.74 -11.77 32.50
C THR A 118 -7.27 -11.90 32.16
N SER A 119 -6.46 -10.96 32.63
CA SER A 119 -4.98 -11.06 32.54
C SER A 119 -4.35 -11.52 33.88
N ASN A 120 -5.18 -11.79 34.88
CA ASN A 120 -4.77 -12.30 36.19
C ASN A 120 -4.97 -13.81 36.26
N GLU A 121 -3.87 -14.59 36.38
CA GLU A 121 -3.89 -16.04 36.40
C GLU A 121 -4.73 -16.61 37.54
N GLU A 122 -4.84 -15.89 38.68
CA GLU A 122 -5.67 -16.34 39.84
C GLU A 122 -7.14 -16.50 39.42
N PHE A 123 -7.62 -15.64 38.52
CA PHE A 123 -9.00 -15.67 38.01
C PHE A 123 -9.13 -16.36 36.66
N ALA A 124 -8.04 -16.92 36.13
CA ALA A 124 -8.06 -17.65 34.86
C ALA A 124 -8.80 -19.00 35.03
N ALA A 125 -9.63 -19.36 34.07
CA ALA A 125 -10.13 -20.71 33.94
C ALA A 125 -8.96 -21.67 33.75
N THR A 126 -9.04 -22.87 34.30
CA THR A 126 -7.99 -23.89 34.21
C THR A 126 -8.49 -25.08 33.42
N ASP A 127 -7.63 -25.58 32.56
CA ASP A 127 -7.87 -26.83 31.86
C ASP A 127 -7.91 -27.99 32.85
N PRO A 128 -8.94 -28.85 32.86
CA PRO A 128 -9.11 -29.93 33.86
C PRO A 128 -8.08 -31.05 33.73
N GLU A 129 -7.43 -31.20 32.57
CA GLU A 129 -6.46 -32.27 32.33
C GLU A 129 -5.03 -31.82 32.65
N SER A 130 -4.63 -30.63 32.21
CA SER A 130 -3.28 -30.08 32.43
C SER A 130 -3.16 -29.27 33.72
N GLY A 131 -4.25 -28.67 34.19
CA GLY A 131 -4.26 -27.72 35.30
C GLY A 131 -3.73 -26.35 34.93
N GLU A 132 -3.43 -26.09 33.66
CA GLU A 132 -2.91 -24.84 33.19
C GLU A 132 -4.02 -23.81 32.88
N PRO A 133 -3.71 -22.47 32.92
CA PRO A 133 -4.66 -21.46 32.51
C PRO A 133 -5.08 -21.61 31.04
N VAL A 134 -6.38 -21.53 30.79
CA VAL A 134 -6.95 -21.57 29.44
C VAL A 134 -6.75 -20.22 28.76
N GLU A 135 -6.06 -20.19 27.62
CA GLU A 135 -5.89 -18.99 26.82
C GLU A 135 -7.23 -18.49 26.25
N ASN A 136 -7.38 -17.18 26.14
CA ASN A 136 -8.59 -16.57 25.60
C ASN A 136 -8.64 -16.75 24.08
N SER A 137 -9.53 -17.64 23.63
CA SER A 137 -9.70 -17.98 22.22
C SER A 137 -10.05 -16.78 21.32
N ALA A 138 -10.72 -15.74 21.85
CA ALA A 138 -11.01 -14.51 21.12
C ALA A 138 -9.72 -13.72 20.75
N ARG A 139 -8.64 -13.84 21.56
CA ARG A 139 -7.33 -13.26 21.20
C ARG A 139 -6.66 -13.99 20.05
N GLU A 140 -6.88 -15.28 19.88
CA GLU A 140 -6.35 -16.09 18.78
C GLU A 140 -6.87 -15.60 17.42
N VAL A 141 -8.12 -15.11 17.37
CA VAL A 141 -8.68 -14.46 16.17
C VAL A 141 -7.78 -13.31 15.73
N TRP A 142 -7.35 -12.46 16.67
CA TRP A 142 -6.47 -11.32 16.39
C TRP A 142 -5.04 -11.72 16.04
N VAL A 143 -4.51 -12.77 16.64
CA VAL A 143 -3.18 -13.31 16.28
C VAL A 143 -3.20 -13.74 14.81
N THR A 144 -4.22 -14.50 14.42
CA THR A 144 -4.40 -14.98 13.05
C THR A 144 -4.65 -13.82 12.08
N GLU A 145 -5.56 -12.89 12.42
CA GLU A 145 -5.85 -11.71 11.62
C GLU A 145 -4.59 -10.87 11.40
N THR A 146 -3.87 -10.55 12.48
CA THR A 146 -2.66 -9.70 12.39
C THR A 146 -1.56 -10.35 11.56
N ALA A 147 -1.35 -11.66 11.71
CA ALA A 147 -0.38 -12.40 10.90
C ALA A 147 -0.74 -12.35 9.41
N LEU A 148 -2.01 -12.65 9.08
CA LEU A 148 -2.51 -12.64 7.72
C LEU A 148 -2.47 -11.22 7.12
N SER A 149 -3.01 -10.23 7.83
CA SER A 149 -3.03 -8.83 7.40
C SER A 149 -1.62 -8.27 7.21
N THR A 150 -0.66 -8.65 8.06
CA THR A 150 0.75 -8.25 7.91
C THR A 150 1.33 -8.80 6.62
N ALA A 151 1.14 -10.09 6.33
CA ALA A 151 1.62 -10.72 5.10
C ALA A 151 1.00 -10.10 3.84
N LEU A 152 -0.33 -9.87 3.86
CA LEU A 152 -1.07 -9.25 2.76
C LEU A 152 -0.65 -7.80 2.52
N ASN A 153 -0.46 -7.01 3.58
CA ASN A 153 0.02 -5.63 3.48
C ASN A 153 1.49 -5.57 3.03
N ALA A 154 2.34 -6.51 3.44
CA ALA A 154 3.70 -6.63 2.92
C ALA A 154 3.70 -6.91 1.41
N SER A 155 2.81 -7.79 0.93
CA SER A 155 2.62 -8.06 -0.51
C SER A 155 2.18 -6.80 -1.26
N TYR A 156 1.25 -6.01 -0.69
CA TYR A 156 0.87 -4.72 -1.25
C TYR A 156 2.05 -3.75 -1.33
N MET A 157 2.83 -3.61 -0.25
CA MET A 157 4.02 -2.74 -0.26
C MET A 157 5.04 -3.16 -1.31
N ALA A 158 5.31 -4.45 -1.45
CA ALA A 158 6.22 -4.98 -2.46
C ALA A 158 5.71 -4.68 -3.89
N ASP A 159 4.40 -4.83 -4.14
CA ASP A 159 3.76 -4.47 -5.41
C ASP A 159 3.92 -2.98 -5.74
N GLN A 160 3.72 -2.09 -4.75
CA GLN A 160 3.91 -0.65 -4.90
C GLN A 160 5.38 -0.27 -5.13
N MET A 161 6.32 -0.94 -4.47
CA MET A 161 7.76 -0.75 -4.73
C MET A 161 8.14 -1.17 -6.15
N GLY A 162 7.57 -2.27 -6.65
CA GLY A 162 7.73 -2.68 -8.04
C GLY A 162 7.21 -1.62 -9.02
N LEU A 163 6.02 -1.08 -8.78
CA LEU A 163 5.45 0.01 -9.58
C LEU A 163 6.33 1.26 -9.54
N PHE A 164 6.79 1.66 -8.35
CA PHE A 164 7.69 2.80 -8.19
C PHE A 164 8.99 2.60 -8.99
N GLY A 165 9.58 1.40 -8.94
CA GLY A 165 10.77 1.05 -9.72
C GLY A 165 10.54 1.22 -11.22
N ILE A 166 9.39 0.77 -11.75
CA ILE A 166 9.02 0.95 -13.15
C ILE A 166 8.91 2.44 -13.53
N VAL A 167 8.21 3.24 -12.71
CA VAL A 167 8.02 4.68 -12.97
C VAL A 167 9.36 5.42 -12.97
N VAL A 168 10.18 5.18 -11.96
CA VAL A 168 11.53 5.78 -11.88
C VAL A 168 12.40 5.31 -13.05
N GLY A 169 12.32 4.02 -13.40
CA GLY A 169 13.06 3.46 -14.53
C GLY A 169 12.68 4.12 -15.86
N ILE A 170 11.39 4.34 -16.11
CA ILE A 170 10.92 5.08 -17.30
C ILE A 170 11.46 6.51 -17.31
N ALA A 171 11.40 7.22 -16.18
CA ALA A 171 11.91 8.58 -16.06
C ALA A 171 13.40 8.66 -16.36
N LEU A 172 14.21 7.74 -15.82
CA LEU A 172 15.65 7.65 -16.08
C LEU A 172 15.95 7.33 -17.54
N LEU A 173 15.21 6.39 -18.13
CA LEU A 173 15.35 5.99 -19.53
C LEU A 173 15.07 7.17 -20.46
N LEU A 174 13.97 7.88 -20.27
CA LEU A 174 13.61 9.06 -21.06
C LEU A 174 14.63 10.19 -20.89
N SER A 175 15.11 10.43 -19.68
CA SER A 175 16.16 11.41 -19.40
C SER A 175 17.45 11.03 -20.11
N GLY A 176 17.86 9.77 -20.05
CA GLY A 176 19.06 9.27 -20.75
C GLY A 176 18.97 9.42 -22.27
N ILE A 177 17.82 9.08 -22.86
CA ILE A 177 17.56 9.30 -24.29
C ILE A 177 17.62 10.79 -24.64
N GLY A 178 16.99 11.65 -23.82
CA GLY A 178 17.03 13.11 -24.00
C GLY A 178 18.47 13.65 -24.03
N PHE A 179 19.32 13.22 -23.11
CA PHE A 179 20.74 13.59 -23.11
C PHE A 179 21.51 13.06 -24.33
N LEU A 180 21.18 11.87 -24.83
CA LEU A 180 21.79 11.37 -26.06
C LEU A 180 21.42 12.23 -27.27
N VAL A 181 20.16 12.62 -27.38
CA VAL A 181 19.68 13.50 -28.47
C VAL A 181 20.38 14.86 -28.42
N LEU A 182 20.51 15.48 -27.24
CA LEU A 182 21.21 16.76 -27.07
C LEU A 182 22.69 16.67 -27.46
N VAL A 183 23.36 15.58 -27.09
CA VAL A 183 24.76 15.34 -27.42
C VAL A 183 24.93 15.09 -28.94
N ALA A 184 24.05 14.28 -29.54
CA ALA A 184 24.09 13.97 -30.96
C ALA A 184 23.71 15.21 -31.84
N GLY A 185 22.75 16.01 -31.36
CA GLY A 185 22.33 17.26 -32.04
C GLY A 185 23.34 18.40 -31.96
N GLY A 186 24.51 18.21 -31.35
CA GLY A 186 25.59 19.20 -31.27
C GLY A 186 25.38 20.32 -30.25
N SER A 187 24.22 20.38 -29.58
CA SER A 187 23.86 21.43 -28.62
C SER A 187 24.80 21.54 -27.40
N VAL A 188 25.50 20.47 -27.06
CA VAL A 188 26.45 20.43 -25.94
C VAL A 188 27.88 20.69 -26.44
N ARG A 189 28.09 20.64 -27.76
CA ARG A 189 29.43 20.76 -28.39
C ARG A 189 29.78 22.19 -28.77
N ASP A 190 28.76 23.05 -28.94
CA ASP A 190 28.95 24.45 -29.32
C ASP A 190 28.01 25.33 -28.49
N PRO A 191 28.50 25.96 -27.38
CA PRO A 191 27.71 26.86 -26.54
C PRO A 191 27.17 28.08 -27.30
N ASP A 192 27.82 28.49 -28.39
CA ASP A 192 27.40 29.63 -29.19
C ASP A 192 26.17 29.32 -30.07
N SER A 193 25.84 28.05 -30.31
CA SER A 193 24.67 27.69 -31.12
C SER A 193 23.35 28.00 -30.42
N ILE A 194 23.30 27.84 -29.09
CA ILE A 194 22.12 28.16 -28.26
C ILE A 194 21.91 29.69 -28.25
N LEU A 195 22.98 30.48 -28.12
CA LEU A 195 22.93 31.92 -28.13
C LEU A 195 22.51 32.49 -29.51
N LYS A 196 22.90 31.84 -30.60
CA LYS A 196 22.46 32.19 -31.95
C LYS A 196 20.97 31.91 -32.15
N PHE A 197 20.43 30.81 -31.65
CA PHE A 197 18.99 30.50 -31.72
C PHE A 197 18.14 31.52 -30.96
N LEU A 198 18.59 31.92 -29.77
CA LEU A 198 17.91 32.93 -28.95
C LEU A 198 18.02 34.35 -29.53
N ARG A 199 19.12 34.67 -30.23
CA ARG A 199 19.28 35.96 -30.94
C ARG A 199 18.44 36.07 -32.21
N ALA A 200 18.22 34.98 -32.92
CA ALA A 200 17.39 34.97 -34.14
C ALA A 200 15.91 35.29 -33.88
N HIS A 201 15.47 35.20 -32.62
CA HIS A 201 14.07 35.46 -32.21
C HIS A 201 13.85 36.83 -31.57
N LYS A 202 14.81 37.81 -31.71
CA LYS A 202 14.54 39.21 -31.32
C LYS A 202 13.60 39.86 -32.35
N PRO A 203 12.41 40.30 -31.94
CA PRO A 203 11.56 41.06 -32.86
C PRO A 203 12.25 42.36 -33.27
N HIS A 204 12.27 42.65 -34.55
CA HIS A 204 12.67 43.92 -35.08
C HIS A 204 11.74 45.01 -34.52
N VAL A 205 12.22 45.76 -33.56
CA VAL A 205 11.59 47.04 -33.19
C VAL A 205 11.97 48.04 -34.32
N GLY A 206 11.02 48.29 -35.22
CA GLY A 206 11.15 49.26 -36.25
C GLY A 206 11.32 50.66 -35.66
N HIS A 207 12.47 51.32 -35.93
CA HIS A 207 12.62 52.75 -35.75
C HIS A 207 11.70 53.46 -36.74
N GLN A 208 10.61 54.01 -36.23
CA GLN A 208 9.85 55.03 -37.00
C GLN A 208 10.69 56.29 -37.10
N GLY A 209 10.92 56.68 -38.32
CA GLY A 209 11.71 57.84 -38.65
C GLY A 209 11.13 59.12 -38.07
N GLU A 210 12.02 59.90 -37.53
CA GLU A 210 11.84 61.27 -37.08
C GLU A 210 11.63 62.16 -38.30
N ALA A 211 10.45 62.76 -38.44
CA ALA A 211 10.12 63.73 -39.42
C ALA A 211 10.69 65.08 -39.01
N THR A 212 11.65 65.58 -39.75
CA THR A 212 12.19 66.98 -39.69
C THR A 212 11.13 67.97 -40.12
N PRO A 213 10.89 69.09 -39.40
CA PRO A 213 10.07 70.19 -39.91
C PRO A 213 10.93 71.13 -40.76
N GLN A 214 10.52 71.31 -41.99
CA GLN A 214 10.98 72.50 -42.81
C GLN A 214 9.98 73.62 -42.67
N HIS A 215 10.48 74.81 -42.37
CA HIS A 215 10.00 76.20 -42.52
C HIS A 215 8.54 76.45 -42.89
#